data_f42ece5bd51ff70182428243e8a42603
#
_entry.id   f42ece5bd51ff70182428243e8a42603
#
_cell.length_a   1.000
_cell.length_b   1.000
_cell.length_c   1.000
_cell.angle_alpha   90.00
_cell.angle_beta   90.00
_cell.angle_gamma   90.00
#
_symmetry.space_group_name_H-M   'P 1'
#
loop_
_entity.id
_entity.type
_entity.pdbx_description
1 polymer ?
#
loop_
_entity_poly.entity_id
_entity_poly.type
_entity_poly.pdbx_seq_one_letter_code
_entity_poly.pdbx_strand_id
1 'polypeptide(L)'
;MNLPTNNSLQHWIDEQEKKREMSFSYYKNQEPATEEEIKAEILKLRANYDRKSVDFWKALKDIILEEKWSLDRLKYASRKLLFNVKFHTWTIAEFMEMDRTIDRWTSAEAENLPEGHKPLAYANFGDRWWICYKEDAERLGLEHKTWATNKDMKYKVEDYD
;
A
#
# COMPACT_ATOMS: atom_id res chain seq x y z
N MET A 1 7.31 32.74 -9.38
CA MET A 1 6.86 31.34 -9.28
C MET A 1 6.14 30.97 -10.56
N ASN A 2 6.75 30.14 -11.38
CA ASN A 2 6.14 29.71 -12.63
C ASN A 2 5.07 28.66 -12.35
N LEU A 3 3.80 28.97 -12.63
CA LEU A 3 2.74 27.97 -12.62
C LEU A 3 3.02 26.94 -13.72
N PRO A 4 2.83 25.65 -13.42
CA PRO A 4 3.01 24.63 -14.45
C PRO A 4 2.05 24.87 -15.61
N THR A 5 2.53 24.68 -16.84
CA THR A 5 1.67 24.72 -18.02
C THR A 5 0.61 23.62 -17.94
N ASN A 6 -0.52 23.79 -18.64
CA ASN A 6 -1.58 22.76 -18.66
C ASN A 6 -1.05 21.36 -19.02
N ASN A 7 -0.06 21.27 -19.92
CA ASN A 7 0.58 20.03 -20.32
C ASN A 7 1.42 19.42 -19.18
N SER A 8 2.12 20.24 -18.39
CA SER A 8 2.90 19.78 -17.24
C SER A 8 2.02 19.28 -16.10
N LEU A 9 0.86 19.94 -15.87
CA LEU A 9 -0.12 19.51 -14.88
C LEU A 9 -0.75 18.18 -15.26
N GLN A 10 -1.13 18.03 -16.54
CA GLN A 10 -1.72 16.78 -17.05
C GLN A 10 -0.72 15.63 -16.94
N HIS A 11 0.55 15.84 -17.29
CA HIS A 11 1.61 14.86 -17.16
C HIS A 11 1.80 14.42 -15.68
N TRP A 12 1.78 15.37 -14.76
CA TRP A 12 1.87 15.07 -13.32
C TRP A 12 0.68 14.25 -12.83
N ILE A 13 -0.57 14.61 -13.25
CA ILE A 13 -1.79 13.86 -12.92
C ILE A 13 -1.69 12.44 -13.45
N ASP A 14 -1.29 12.26 -14.71
CA ASP A 14 -1.15 10.96 -15.34
C ASP A 14 -0.10 10.08 -14.62
N GLU A 15 1.00 10.67 -14.18
CA GLU A 15 2.01 9.97 -13.38
C GLU A 15 1.47 9.54 -12.01
N GLN A 16 0.69 10.39 -11.34
CA GLN A 16 0.09 10.04 -10.05
C GLN A 16 -0.96 8.93 -10.20
N GLU A 17 -1.78 8.98 -11.23
CA GLU A 17 -2.75 7.92 -11.55
C GLU A 17 -2.04 6.60 -11.85
N LYS A 18 -0.98 6.63 -12.63
CA LYS A 18 -0.16 5.46 -12.95
C LYS A 18 0.47 4.85 -11.68
N LYS A 19 0.99 5.66 -10.78
CA LYS A 19 1.51 5.18 -9.48
C LYS A 19 0.43 4.54 -8.62
N ARG A 20 -0.79 5.09 -8.61
CA ARG A 20 -1.94 4.50 -7.91
C ARG A 20 -2.35 3.16 -8.49
N GLU A 21 -2.36 3.03 -9.82
CA GLU A 21 -2.65 1.78 -10.50
C GLU A 21 -1.61 0.70 -10.21
N MET A 22 -0.34 1.08 -10.05
CA MET A 22 0.78 0.18 -9.79
C MET A 22 0.86 -0.29 -8.35
N SER A 23 0.37 0.52 -7.40
CA SER A 23 0.42 0.18 -5.99
C SER A 23 -0.84 -0.57 -5.52
N PHE A 24 -0.67 -1.43 -4.55
CA PHE A 24 -1.73 -2.26 -3.99
C PHE A 24 -1.53 -2.37 -2.49
N SER A 25 -2.59 -2.29 -1.70
CA SER A 25 -2.47 -2.37 -0.25
C SER A 25 -1.93 -3.72 0.20
N TYR A 26 -0.91 -3.70 1.04
CA TYR A 26 -0.37 -4.88 1.73
C TYR A 26 -1.44 -5.63 2.53
N TYR A 27 -2.45 -4.90 3.02
CA TYR A 27 -3.50 -5.42 3.89
C TYR A 27 -4.79 -5.83 3.14
N LYS A 28 -4.81 -5.71 1.83
CA LYS A 28 -5.97 -6.11 1.04
C LYS A 28 -6.23 -7.61 1.19
N ASN A 29 -7.48 -8.01 1.18
CA ASN A 29 -7.96 -9.37 1.40
C ASN A 29 -7.83 -9.89 2.84
N GLN A 30 -7.41 -9.06 3.79
CA GLN A 30 -7.50 -9.39 5.21
C GLN A 30 -8.94 -9.13 5.72
N GLU A 31 -9.34 -9.90 6.72
CA GLU A 31 -10.64 -9.69 7.36
C GLU A 31 -10.73 -8.29 7.99
N PRO A 32 -11.87 -7.60 7.84
CA PRO A 32 -12.07 -6.32 8.50
C PRO A 32 -11.97 -6.44 10.02
N ALA A 33 -11.39 -5.43 10.65
CA ALA A 33 -11.39 -5.33 12.10
C ALA A 33 -12.82 -5.22 12.65
N THR A 34 -13.04 -5.82 13.81
CA THR A 34 -14.31 -5.67 14.53
C THR A 34 -14.44 -4.28 15.14
N GLU A 35 -15.66 -3.85 15.39
CA GLU A 35 -15.90 -2.55 16.05
C GLU A 35 -15.16 -2.46 17.39
N GLU A 36 -15.11 -3.53 18.15
CA GLU A 36 -14.42 -3.59 19.44
C GLU A 36 -12.90 -3.46 19.30
N GLU A 37 -12.32 -4.11 18.31
CA GLU A 37 -10.90 -3.97 17.98
C GLU A 37 -10.55 -2.53 17.57
N ILE A 38 -11.41 -1.89 16.78
CA ILE A 38 -11.26 -0.50 16.36
C ILE A 38 -11.33 0.44 17.57
N LYS A 39 -12.31 0.25 18.45
CA LYS A 39 -12.45 1.02 19.67
C LYS A 39 -11.19 0.92 20.55
N ALA A 40 -10.63 -0.28 20.69
CA ALA A 40 -9.42 -0.48 21.49
C ALA A 40 -8.22 0.28 20.94
N GLU A 41 -8.02 0.28 19.63
CA GLU A 41 -6.95 1.03 18.99
C GLU A 41 -7.16 2.55 19.07
N ILE A 42 -8.40 3.00 18.92
CA ILE A 42 -8.75 4.42 19.07
C ILE A 42 -8.49 4.91 20.49
N LEU A 43 -8.77 4.10 21.50
CA LEU A 43 -8.46 4.46 22.90
C LEU A 43 -6.94 4.69 23.10
N LYS A 44 -6.10 3.89 22.48
CA LYS A 44 -4.64 4.09 22.53
C LYS A 44 -4.22 5.41 21.88
N LEU A 45 -4.79 5.73 20.72
CA LEU A 45 -4.54 7.01 20.04
C LEU A 45 -5.05 8.19 20.89
N ARG A 46 -6.24 8.08 21.43
CA ARG A 46 -6.84 9.11 22.25
C ARG A 46 -6.04 9.41 23.51
N ALA A 47 -5.41 8.42 24.10
CA ALA A 47 -4.52 8.60 25.25
C ALA A 47 -3.30 9.47 24.92
N ASN A 48 -2.85 9.48 23.66
CA ASN A 48 -1.71 10.26 23.17
C ASN A 48 -2.10 11.59 22.51
N TYR A 49 -3.36 11.70 22.04
CA TYR A 49 -3.88 12.88 21.34
C TYR A 49 -5.19 13.34 21.99
N ASP A 50 -5.12 13.76 23.24
CA ASP A 50 -6.27 14.06 24.09
C ASP A 50 -7.01 15.37 23.73
N ARG A 51 -6.43 16.22 22.87
CA ARG A 51 -7.03 17.51 22.46
C ARG A 51 -8.06 17.40 21.35
N LYS A 52 -8.19 16.23 20.73
CA LYS A 52 -9.22 16.02 19.70
C LYS A 52 -10.59 15.78 20.34
N SER A 53 -11.63 16.26 19.68
CA SER A 53 -13.00 16.14 20.19
C SER A 53 -13.52 14.70 20.16
N VAL A 54 -14.55 14.43 20.96
CA VAL A 54 -15.25 13.14 20.94
C VAL A 54 -15.85 12.86 19.55
N ASP A 55 -16.36 13.89 18.89
CA ASP A 55 -16.92 13.76 17.54
C ASP A 55 -15.86 13.37 16.50
N PHE A 56 -14.65 13.87 16.66
CA PHE A 56 -13.51 13.46 15.82
C PHE A 56 -13.27 11.94 15.92
N TRP A 57 -13.22 11.39 17.13
CA TRP A 57 -12.95 9.96 17.35
C TRP A 57 -14.10 9.08 16.86
N LYS A 58 -15.34 9.53 17.02
CA LYS A 58 -16.50 8.84 16.46
C LYS A 58 -16.48 8.80 14.94
N ALA A 59 -16.16 9.93 14.30
CA ALA A 59 -16.05 10.03 12.86
C ALA A 59 -14.93 9.12 12.33
N LEU A 60 -13.78 9.10 12.99
CA LEU A 60 -12.65 8.22 12.63
C LEU A 60 -13.06 6.74 12.69
N LYS A 61 -13.71 6.34 13.78
CA LYS A 61 -14.21 4.96 13.95
C LYS A 61 -15.15 4.56 12.83
N ASP A 62 -16.12 5.41 12.51
CA ASP A 62 -17.14 5.13 11.50
C ASP A 62 -16.51 5.00 10.11
N ILE A 63 -15.55 5.84 9.77
CA ILE A 63 -14.84 5.79 8.49
C ILE A 63 -14.00 4.51 8.39
N ILE A 64 -13.30 4.13 9.45
CA ILE A 64 -12.52 2.88 9.47
C ILE A 64 -13.43 1.66 9.26
N LEU A 65 -14.63 1.67 9.87
CA LEU A 65 -15.63 0.61 9.65
C LEU A 65 -16.14 0.58 8.21
N GLU A 66 -16.47 1.73 7.63
CA GLU A 66 -16.93 1.84 6.24
C GLU A 66 -15.90 1.36 5.24
N GLU A 67 -14.64 1.73 5.44
CA GLU A 67 -13.51 1.36 4.59
C GLU A 67 -13.04 -0.09 4.82
N LYS A 68 -13.62 -0.79 5.78
CA LYS A 68 -13.33 -2.19 6.10
C LYS A 68 -11.85 -2.48 6.32
N TRP A 69 -11.19 -1.61 7.07
CA TRP A 69 -9.78 -1.81 7.40
C TRP A 69 -9.58 -3.07 8.24
N SER A 70 -8.52 -3.81 7.94
CA SER A 70 -8.06 -4.88 8.81
C SER A 70 -7.45 -4.31 10.10
N LEU A 71 -7.40 -5.13 11.14
CA LEU A 71 -6.73 -4.75 12.39
C LEU A 71 -5.25 -4.46 12.16
N ASP A 72 -4.58 -5.22 11.30
CA ASP A 72 -3.16 -5.02 10.99
C ASP A 72 -2.91 -3.67 10.34
N ARG A 73 -3.75 -3.25 9.40
CA ARG A 73 -3.67 -1.92 8.79
C ARG A 73 -3.89 -0.82 9.83
N LEU A 74 -4.87 -0.99 10.68
CA LEU A 74 -5.17 -0.03 11.74
C LEU A 74 -3.98 0.11 12.70
N LYS A 75 -3.39 -0.99 13.12
CA LYS A 75 -2.20 -0.99 13.97
C LYS A 75 -0.99 -0.33 13.28
N TYR A 76 -0.81 -0.60 12.00
CA TYR A 76 0.24 0.04 11.21
C TYR A 76 0.08 1.56 11.18
N ALA A 77 -1.12 2.05 10.85
CA ALA A 77 -1.42 3.48 10.80
C ALA A 77 -1.26 4.14 12.18
N SER A 78 -1.76 3.50 13.23
CA SER A 78 -1.62 3.99 14.60
C SER A 78 -0.17 4.11 15.04
N ARG A 79 0.65 3.10 14.78
CA ARG A 79 2.09 3.12 15.10
C ARG A 79 2.81 4.19 14.31
N LYS A 80 2.54 4.30 13.02
CA LYS A 80 3.16 5.30 12.17
C LYS A 80 2.84 6.72 12.64
N LEU A 81 1.59 6.95 13.04
CA LEU A 81 1.16 8.22 13.61
C LEU A 81 1.89 8.52 14.93
N LEU A 82 1.88 7.57 15.86
CA LEU A 82 2.50 7.74 17.18
C LEU A 82 4.01 7.98 17.12
N PHE A 83 4.72 7.35 16.18
CA PHE A 83 6.16 7.50 16.03
C PHE A 83 6.58 8.76 15.27
N ASN A 84 5.76 9.23 14.33
CA ASN A 84 6.16 10.29 13.40
C ASN A 84 5.46 11.62 13.65
N VAL A 85 4.32 11.64 14.35
CA VAL A 85 3.51 12.86 14.53
C VAL A 85 3.44 13.22 16.01
N LYS A 86 4.08 14.33 16.37
CA LYS A 86 4.13 14.84 17.75
C LYS A 86 2.96 15.76 18.09
N PHE A 87 2.30 16.33 17.08
CA PHE A 87 1.29 17.38 17.26
C PHE A 87 -0.11 16.85 17.02
N HIS A 88 -1.11 17.50 17.64
CA HIS A 88 -2.54 17.15 17.53
C HIS A 88 -3.20 17.59 16.20
N THR A 89 -2.43 18.15 15.27
CA THR A 89 -2.94 18.78 14.05
C THR A 89 -3.24 17.82 12.90
N TRP A 90 -2.95 16.54 13.04
CA TRP A 90 -3.25 15.56 11.99
C TRP A 90 -4.76 15.42 11.78
N THR A 91 -5.14 15.14 10.54
CA THR A 91 -6.54 15.00 10.12
C THR A 91 -6.92 13.54 9.89
N ILE A 92 -8.23 13.26 9.84
CA ILE A 92 -8.73 11.94 9.45
C ILE A 92 -8.23 11.56 8.05
N ALA A 93 -8.24 12.49 7.10
CA ALA A 93 -7.75 12.25 5.75
C ALA A 93 -6.29 11.79 5.75
N GLU A 94 -5.41 12.45 6.51
CA GLU A 94 -4.01 12.06 6.66
C GLU A 94 -3.86 10.66 7.26
N PHE A 95 -4.67 10.34 8.26
CA PHE A 95 -4.68 9.00 8.88
C PHE A 95 -5.12 7.91 7.89
N MET A 96 -6.18 8.18 7.10
CA MET A 96 -6.71 7.23 6.12
C MET A 96 -5.76 6.95 4.95
N GLU A 97 -4.83 7.87 4.67
CA GLU A 97 -3.79 7.68 3.66
C GLU A 97 -2.63 6.79 4.14
N MET A 98 -2.54 6.53 5.45
CA MET A 98 -1.49 5.68 6.00
C MET A 98 -1.74 4.23 5.64
N ASP A 99 -0.95 3.71 4.71
CA ASP A 99 -1.04 2.34 4.22
C ASP A 99 0.35 1.82 3.91
N ARG A 100 0.52 0.53 4.00
CA ARG A 100 1.67 -0.17 3.47
C ARG A 100 1.27 -0.75 2.13
N THR A 101 1.89 -0.30 1.07
CA THR A 101 1.60 -0.77 -0.28
C THR A 101 2.67 -1.75 -0.76
N ILE A 102 2.28 -2.61 -1.68
CA ILE A 102 3.19 -3.45 -2.43
C ILE A 102 3.30 -2.92 -3.85
N ASP A 103 4.44 -3.13 -4.46
CA ASP A 103 4.68 -2.70 -5.84
C ASP A 103 4.18 -3.75 -6.83
N ARG A 104 3.63 -3.27 -7.94
CA ARG A 104 3.17 -4.07 -9.07
C ARG A 104 3.74 -3.47 -10.35
N TRP A 105 4.10 -4.34 -11.28
CA TRP A 105 4.66 -3.92 -12.55
C TRP A 105 4.01 -4.64 -13.72
N THR A 106 4.00 -3.98 -14.88
CA THR A 106 3.81 -4.66 -16.16
C THR A 106 5.07 -5.44 -16.51
N SER A 107 4.98 -6.37 -17.46
CA SER A 107 6.17 -7.14 -17.90
C SER A 107 7.28 -6.24 -18.41
N ALA A 108 6.94 -5.19 -19.16
CA ALA A 108 7.93 -4.22 -19.65
C ALA A 108 8.63 -3.46 -18.51
N GLU A 109 7.88 -3.06 -17.50
CA GLU A 109 8.43 -2.36 -16.33
C GLU A 109 9.31 -3.27 -15.47
N ALA A 110 8.93 -4.54 -15.33
CA ALA A 110 9.71 -5.53 -14.58
C ALA A 110 11.09 -5.77 -15.19
N GLU A 111 11.23 -5.67 -16.52
CA GLU A 111 12.53 -5.78 -17.19
C GLU A 111 13.51 -4.67 -16.82
N ASN A 112 13.02 -3.54 -16.29
CA ASN A 112 13.83 -2.41 -15.86
C ASN A 112 14.21 -2.46 -14.36
N LEU A 113 13.81 -3.51 -13.64
CA LEU A 113 14.19 -3.66 -12.24
C LEU A 113 15.70 -3.85 -12.10
N PRO A 114 16.31 -3.32 -11.02
CA PRO A 114 17.74 -3.49 -10.76
C PRO A 114 18.12 -4.95 -10.63
N GLU A 115 19.35 -5.27 -11.01
CA GLU A 115 19.92 -6.60 -10.76
C GLU A 115 19.93 -6.93 -9.27
N GLY A 116 19.74 -8.21 -8.94
CA GLY A 116 19.66 -8.66 -7.55
C GLY A 116 18.32 -8.41 -6.88
N HIS A 117 17.28 -8.07 -7.64
CA HIS A 117 15.91 -7.97 -7.10
C HIS A 117 15.43 -9.32 -6.55
N LYS A 118 14.47 -9.27 -5.63
CA LYS A 118 13.84 -10.47 -5.08
C LYS A 118 13.13 -11.27 -6.19
N PRO A 119 12.89 -12.57 -5.97
CA PRO A 119 12.12 -13.39 -6.91
C PRO A 119 10.77 -12.77 -7.25
N LEU A 120 10.40 -12.84 -8.53
CA LEU A 120 9.18 -12.27 -9.08
C LEU A 120 8.14 -13.33 -9.38
N ALA A 121 6.88 -12.92 -9.39
CA ALA A 121 5.74 -13.73 -9.80
C ALA A 121 4.80 -12.92 -10.69
N TYR A 122 4.15 -13.60 -11.61
CA TYR A 122 3.04 -13.08 -12.40
C TYR A 122 1.76 -13.54 -11.71
N ALA A 123 1.02 -12.62 -11.14
CA ALA A 123 -0.08 -12.88 -10.21
C ALA A 123 -1.39 -12.24 -10.65
N ASN A 124 -2.49 -12.91 -10.35
CA ASN A 124 -3.84 -12.43 -10.60
C ASN A 124 -4.32 -11.57 -9.42
N PHE A 125 -4.43 -10.25 -9.65
CA PHE A 125 -4.91 -9.28 -8.66
C PHE A 125 -6.43 -9.02 -8.73
N GLY A 126 -7.14 -9.74 -9.59
CA GLY A 126 -8.58 -9.60 -9.75
C GLY A 126 -8.97 -8.66 -10.89
N ASP A 127 -8.36 -7.49 -10.97
CA ASP A 127 -8.53 -6.53 -12.07
C ASP A 127 -7.79 -7.01 -13.32
N ARG A 128 -6.54 -7.39 -13.15
CA ARG A 128 -5.70 -8.01 -14.18
C ARG A 128 -4.52 -8.72 -13.55
N TRP A 129 -3.70 -9.35 -14.36
CA TRP A 129 -2.44 -9.97 -13.93
C TRP A 129 -1.33 -8.92 -13.90
N TRP A 130 -0.53 -8.96 -12.84
CA TRP A 130 0.61 -8.07 -12.63
C TRP A 130 1.84 -8.87 -12.22
N ILE A 131 3.01 -8.29 -12.45
CA ILE A 131 4.25 -8.80 -11.85
C ILE A 131 4.43 -8.14 -10.50
N CYS A 132 4.75 -8.94 -9.50
CA CYS A 132 5.05 -8.49 -8.14
C CYS A 132 6.14 -9.37 -7.55
N TYR A 133 6.57 -9.07 -6.33
CA TYR A 133 7.44 -10.00 -5.63
C TYR A 133 6.68 -11.28 -5.31
N LYS A 134 7.35 -12.42 -5.51
CA LYS A 134 6.77 -13.75 -5.27
C LYS A 134 6.28 -13.89 -3.82
N GLU A 135 7.05 -13.37 -2.87
CA GLU A 135 6.67 -13.35 -1.45
C GLU A 135 5.34 -12.64 -1.19
N ASP A 136 5.05 -11.55 -1.91
CA ASP A 136 3.79 -10.83 -1.81
C ASP A 136 2.63 -11.61 -2.40
N ALA A 137 2.81 -12.26 -3.53
CA ALA A 137 1.78 -13.11 -4.15
C ALA A 137 1.41 -14.29 -3.25
N GLU A 138 2.41 -14.93 -2.64
CA GLU A 138 2.21 -16.04 -1.71
C GLU A 138 1.48 -15.59 -0.43
N ARG A 139 1.92 -14.47 0.14
CA ARG A 139 1.31 -13.91 1.36
C ARG A 139 -0.14 -13.49 1.15
N LEU A 140 -0.46 -12.90 0.00
CA LEU A 140 -1.82 -12.49 -0.37
C LEU A 140 -2.70 -13.66 -0.84
N GLY A 141 -2.14 -14.84 -1.03
CA GLY A 141 -2.87 -16.01 -1.51
C GLY A 141 -3.36 -15.89 -2.96
N LEU A 142 -2.65 -15.14 -3.79
CA LEU A 142 -3.02 -14.92 -5.18
C LEU A 142 -2.61 -16.11 -6.06
N GLU A 143 -3.44 -16.40 -7.05
CA GLU A 143 -3.05 -17.28 -8.16
C GLU A 143 -1.84 -16.67 -8.86
N HIS A 144 -0.75 -17.41 -8.97
CA HIS A 144 0.49 -16.89 -9.53
C HIS A 144 1.38 -17.96 -10.17
N LYS A 145 2.28 -17.49 -11.02
CA LYS A 145 3.35 -18.28 -11.63
C LYS A 145 4.67 -17.57 -11.36
N THR A 146 5.75 -18.32 -11.24
CA THR A 146 7.09 -17.76 -11.16
C THR A 146 7.39 -16.97 -12.45
N TRP A 147 7.93 -15.77 -12.30
CA TRP A 147 8.32 -14.91 -13.39
C TRP A 147 9.84 -14.64 -13.34
N ALA A 148 10.48 -14.69 -14.49
CA ALA A 148 11.88 -14.32 -14.62
C ALA A 148 12.03 -13.24 -15.71
N THR A 149 12.88 -12.24 -15.47
CA THR A 149 13.24 -11.24 -16.47
C THR A 149 14.14 -11.87 -17.53
N ASN A 150 14.27 -11.22 -18.69
CA ASN A 150 15.17 -11.68 -19.75
C ASN A 150 16.62 -11.76 -19.25
N LYS A 151 17.01 -10.87 -18.36
CA LYS A 151 18.33 -10.89 -17.71
C LYS A 151 18.52 -12.13 -16.84
N ASP A 152 17.52 -12.47 -16.04
CA ASP A 152 17.53 -13.64 -15.17
C ASP A 152 17.64 -14.94 -16.00
N MET A 153 16.91 -15.03 -17.11
CA MET A 153 16.97 -16.18 -18.02
C MET A 153 18.34 -16.33 -18.67
N LYS A 154 18.98 -15.22 -19.03
CA LYS A 154 20.31 -15.23 -19.65
C LYS A 154 21.36 -15.80 -18.70
N TYR A 155 21.32 -15.46 -17.45
CA TYR A 155 22.24 -16.04 -16.44
C TYR A 155 22.01 -17.54 -16.23
N LYS A 156 20.76 -17.99 -16.25
CA LYS A 156 20.44 -19.42 -16.11
C LYS A 156 20.94 -20.27 -17.30
N VAL A 157 20.99 -19.71 -18.49
CA VAL A 157 21.52 -20.40 -19.68
C VAL A 157 23.05 -20.51 -19.62
N GLU A 158 23.72 -19.50 -19.12
CA GLU A 158 25.19 -19.51 -18.96
C GLU A 158 25.64 -20.50 -17.88
N ASP A 159 24.83 -20.81 -16.89
CA ASP A 159 25.11 -21.80 -15.85
C ASP A 159 24.98 -23.26 -16.34
N TYR A 160 24.47 -23.49 -17.55
CA TYR A 160 24.31 -24.82 -18.15
C TYR A 160 25.36 -25.14 -19.25
N ASP A 161 26.21 -24.21 -19.61
CA ASP A 161 27.34 -24.38 -20.51
C ASP A 161 28.63 -24.66 -19.71
#